data_fe2ce76134e1d9cf72944994abe49a34
#
_entry.id   fe2ce76134e1d9cf72944994abe49a34
#
_cell.length_a   1.000
_cell.length_b   1.000
_cell.length_c   1.000
_cell.angle_alpha   90.00
_cell.angle_beta   90.00
_cell.angle_gamma   90.00
#
_symmetry.space_group_name_H-M   'P 1'
#
loop_
_entity.id
_entity.type
_entity.pdbx_description
1 polymer ?
#
loop_
_entity_poly.entity_id
_entity_poly.type
_entity_poly.pdbx_seq_one_letter_code
_entity_poly.pdbx_strand_id
1 'polypeptide(L)'
;MESDIKSQKSQVYRYESIVNDNLVWIDIRNPTREKMNNLGRQYSFHELNIEDCLSKTQIPKIDKYDNHVFVILHFPTGSTDDKISRVTQLSIFIGTNYLITVHQGDLKPLVEMFDLCQKDKNQEYRQVMMGKSSGYLLHTIIDALVDDLFHILMKVIGNLDDIEDAVYDAKTGIAREISHIRREITTIRRVSIPLKRIIVSLTRDIQKISEEDLTPYFDDIKDHIDKVLDTLEEAKETIEIYKDTDYMLSTEKTNKIIAMLTVVFTLSIPITIISTIYGMNISLPGSDLHQFQFLGEYTTLILIMLISIVITGIMFISFRRLGWLARRI
;
A
#
# COMPACT_ATOMS: atom_id res chain seq x y z
N MET A 1 21.72 -43.91 22.68
CA MET A 1 20.93 -43.43 21.55
C MET A 1 19.44 -43.43 21.82
N GLU A 2 18.81 -44.55 22.23
CA GLU A 2 17.37 -44.55 22.62
C GLU A 2 17.06 -43.78 23.92
N SER A 3 18.01 -43.69 24.85
CA SER A 3 17.89 -42.91 26.09
C SER A 3 17.89 -41.39 25.84
N ASP A 4 18.64 -40.93 24.84
CA ASP A 4 18.75 -39.52 24.52
C ASP A 4 17.50 -39.02 23.74
N ILE A 5 16.89 -39.88 22.93
CA ILE A 5 15.63 -39.60 22.23
C ILE A 5 14.46 -39.55 23.22
N LYS A 6 14.44 -40.42 24.25
CA LYS A 6 13.43 -40.35 25.31
C LYS A 6 13.63 -39.14 26.23
N SER A 7 14.86 -38.72 26.49
CA SER A 7 15.17 -37.54 27.27
C SER A 7 14.74 -36.24 26.51
N GLN A 8 14.95 -36.18 25.22
CA GLN A 8 14.44 -35.08 24.41
C GLN A 8 12.90 -35.05 24.37
N LYS A 9 12.22 -36.20 24.28
CA LYS A 9 10.73 -36.26 24.32
C LYS A 9 10.16 -35.72 25.62
N SER A 10 10.82 -35.86 26.76
CA SER A 10 10.28 -35.41 28.06
C SER A 10 10.44 -33.91 28.35
N GLN A 11 11.33 -33.19 27.63
CA GLN A 11 11.55 -31.76 27.78
C GLN A 11 10.74 -30.89 26.74
N VAL A 12 10.28 -31.47 25.65
CA VAL A 12 9.53 -30.81 24.58
C VAL A 12 8.08 -30.44 25.02
N TYR A 13 7.58 -30.97 26.14
CA TYR A 13 6.20 -30.73 26.60
C TYR A 13 5.82 -29.29 27.02
N ARG A 14 6.73 -28.32 26.94
CA ARG A 14 6.46 -26.90 27.30
C ARG A 14 6.08 -26.01 26.12
N TYR A 15 6.26 -26.48 24.88
CA TYR A 15 5.98 -25.72 23.65
C TYR A 15 5.01 -26.49 22.76
N GLU A 16 4.22 -25.79 21.97
CA GLU A 16 3.50 -26.44 20.88
C GLU A 16 4.52 -26.99 19.89
N SER A 17 4.60 -28.29 19.78
CA SER A 17 5.59 -28.97 18.96
C SER A 17 5.00 -30.16 18.25
N ILE A 18 5.49 -30.40 17.05
CA ILE A 18 5.16 -31.55 16.21
C ILE A 18 6.45 -32.31 15.97
N VAL A 19 6.39 -33.62 16.14
CA VAL A 19 7.50 -34.52 15.86
C VAL A 19 7.08 -35.45 14.74
N ASN A 20 7.87 -35.50 13.69
CA ASN A 20 7.72 -36.46 12.60
C ASN A 20 9.08 -37.06 12.29
N ASP A 21 9.20 -38.37 12.46
CA ASP A 21 10.48 -39.10 12.36
C ASP A 21 11.62 -38.41 13.18
N ASN A 22 12.62 -37.86 12.49
CA ASN A 22 13.76 -37.18 13.10
C ASN A 22 13.61 -35.66 13.14
N LEU A 23 12.53 -35.09 12.60
CA LEU A 23 12.33 -33.66 12.53
C LEU A 23 11.36 -33.17 13.61
N VAL A 24 11.73 -32.11 14.29
CA VAL A 24 10.90 -31.42 15.28
C VAL A 24 10.56 -30.02 14.79
N TRP A 25 9.28 -29.70 14.69
CA TRP A 25 8.82 -28.34 14.45
C TRP A 25 8.20 -27.76 15.73
N ILE A 26 8.75 -26.66 16.21
CA ILE A 26 8.26 -25.91 17.38
C ILE A 26 7.72 -24.57 16.89
N ASP A 27 6.47 -24.25 17.24
CA ASP A 27 5.86 -22.97 16.95
C ASP A 27 5.62 -22.18 18.25
N ILE A 28 6.17 -20.96 18.32
CA ILE A 28 6.05 -20.08 19.48
C ILE A 28 5.27 -18.84 19.10
N ARG A 29 4.00 -18.85 19.47
CA ARG A 29 3.10 -17.71 19.33
C ARG A 29 3.16 -16.84 20.57
N ASN A 30 3.29 -15.52 20.38
CA ASN A 30 3.43 -14.55 21.47
C ASN A 30 4.59 -14.91 22.44
N PRO A 31 5.85 -14.75 22.00
CA PRO A 31 7.01 -15.14 22.77
C PRO A 31 7.09 -14.38 24.10
N THR A 32 7.35 -15.11 25.19
CA THR A 32 7.62 -14.53 26.50
C THR A 32 9.10 -14.74 26.86
N ARG A 33 9.66 -13.86 27.70
CA ARG A 33 11.07 -13.94 28.11
C ARG A 33 11.40 -15.31 28.76
N GLU A 34 10.46 -15.85 29.54
CA GLU A 34 10.65 -17.15 30.17
C GLU A 34 10.73 -18.29 29.15
N LYS A 35 9.77 -18.34 28.19
CA LYS A 35 9.76 -19.33 27.11
C LYS A 35 11.06 -19.25 26.29
N MET A 36 11.45 -18.05 25.87
CA MET A 36 12.63 -17.86 25.03
C MET A 36 13.94 -18.18 25.74
N ASN A 37 14.08 -17.82 27.02
CA ASN A 37 15.26 -18.18 27.81
C ASN A 37 15.37 -19.70 28.02
N ASN A 38 14.27 -20.41 28.25
CA ASN A 38 14.28 -21.87 28.36
C ASN A 38 14.69 -22.53 27.03
N LEU A 39 14.19 -22.01 25.91
CA LEU A 39 14.57 -22.47 24.57
C LEU A 39 16.08 -22.23 24.30
N GLY A 40 16.58 -21.04 24.63
CA GLY A 40 17.97 -20.68 24.50
C GLY A 40 18.91 -21.63 25.27
N ARG A 41 18.51 -22.04 26.48
CA ARG A 41 19.27 -23.03 27.27
C ARG A 41 19.22 -24.44 26.68
N GLN A 42 18.05 -24.84 26.17
CA GLN A 42 17.86 -26.19 25.61
C GLN A 42 18.66 -26.40 24.32
N TYR A 43 18.68 -25.40 23.44
CA TYR A 43 19.33 -25.48 22.12
C TYR A 43 20.67 -24.74 22.05
N SER A 44 21.14 -24.14 23.16
CA SER A 44 22.37 -23.34 23.23
C SER A 44 22.38 -22.17 22.26
N PHE A 45 21.22 -21.47 22.13
CA PHE A 45 21.12 -20.28 21.28
C PHE A 45 21.78 -19.07 21.91
N HIS A 46 22.31 -18.20 21.06
CA HIS A 46 22.96 -16.96 21.49
C HIS A 46 21.96 -16.02 22.15
N GLU A 47 22.35 -15.38 23.26
CA GLU A 47 21.47 -14.52 24.05
C GLU A 47 20.89 -13.36 23.22
N LEU A 48 21.66 -12.76 22.32
CA LEU A 48 21.20 -11.71 21.44
C LEU A 48 20.06 -12.17 20.52
N ASN A 49 20.09 -13.41 19.99
CA ASN A 49 19.02 -13.91 19.13
C ASN A 49 17.72 -14.15 19.93
N ILE A 50 17.86 -14.52 21.21
CA ILE A 50 16.73 -14.63 22.14
C ILE A 50 16.11 -13.25 22.39
N GLU A 51 16.92 -12.22 22.61
CA GLU A 51 16.48 -10.84 22.77
C GLU A 51 15.79 -10.31 21.52
N ASP A 52 16.34 -10.60 20.34
CA ASP A 52 15.75 -10.21 19.03
C ASP A 52 14.36 -10.80 18.81
N CYS A 53 14.13 -12.05 19.25
CA CYS A 53 12.80 -12.68 19.21
C CYS A 53 11.76 -11.99 20.12
N LEU A 54 12.21 -11.34 21.19
CA LEU A 54 11.36 -10.62 22.15
C LEU A 54 11.11 -9.16 21.74
N SER A 55 11.93 -8.63 20.87
CA SER A 55 11.79 -7.28 20.34
C SER A 55 10.63 -7.18 19.36
N LYS A 56 9.89 -6.08 19.41
CA LYS A 56 8.75 -5.86 18.50
C LYS A 56 9.15 -5.53 17.06
N THR A 57 10.38 -5.08 16.86
CA THR A 57 10.85 -4.64 15.53
C THR A 57 12.36 -4.76 15.47
N GLN A 58 12.84 -5.74 14.73
CA GLN A 58 14.25 -5.92 14.41
C GLN A 58 14.48 -5.77 12.91
N ILE A 59 15.72 -5.50 12.52
CA ILE A 59 16.08 -5.47 11.11
C ILE A 59 16.14 -6.91 10.58
N PRO A 60 15.57 -7.23 9.41
CA PRO A 60 15.74 -8.52 8.78
C PRO A 60 17.20 -8.89 8.63
N LYS A 61 17.59 -10.06 9.14
CA LYS A 61 18.98 -10.53 9.18
C LYS A 61 19.07 -12.04 9.15
N ILE A 62 20.27 -12.54 8.90
CA ILE A 62 20.67 -13.93 8.99
C ILE A 62 21.98 -14.03 9.81
N ASP A 63 21.95 -14.79 10.89
CA ASP A 63 23.09 -15.09 11.74
C ASP A 63 23.43 -16.58 11.62
N LYS A 64 24.70 -16.90 11.42
CA LYS A 64 25.20 -18.25 11.14
C LYS A 64 26.00 -18.76 12.32
N TYR A 65 25.68 -19.99 12.73
CA TYR A 65 26.37 -20.71 13.77
C TYR A 65 26.79 -22.09 13.24
N ASP A 66 27.66 -22.79 13.96
CA ASP A 66 28.16 -24.09 13.50
C ASP A 66 27.08 -25.17 13.40
N ASN A 67 26.04 -25.10 14.23
CA ASN A 67 24.98 -26.10 14.36
C ASN A 67 23.59 -25.61 13.96
N HIS A 68 23.42 -24.32 13.66
CA HIS A 68 22.14 -23.75 13.25
C HIS A 68 22.29 -22.41 12.52
N VAL A 69 21.22 -22.00 11.88
CA VAL A 69 21.08 -20.65 11.31
C VAL A 69 19.91 -19.97 12.01
N PHE A 70 20.07 -18.71 12.35
CA PHE A 70 19.00 -17.83 12.85
C PHE A 70 18.64 -16.81 11.80
N VAL A 71 17.34 -16.64 11.54
CA VAL A 71 16.82 -15.74 10.49
C VAL A 71 15.71 -14.89 11.06
N ILE A 72 15.69 -13.60 10.70
CA ILE A 72 14.57 -12.69 10.94
C ILE A 72 14.03 -12.24 9.59
N LEU A 73 12.76 -12.52 9.36
CA LEU A 73 11.99 -12.10 8.20
C LEU A 73 10.85 -11.19 8.63
N HIS A 74 10.38 -10.37 7.70
CA HIS A 74 9.19 -9.56 7.90
C HIS A 74 8.16 -9.89 6.82
N PHE A 75 6.89 -9.89 7.21
CA PHE A 75 5.76 -10.04 6.29
C PHE A 75 4.68 -9.02 6.61
N PRO A 76 3.98 -8.47 5.60
CA PRO A 76 2.81 -7.66 5.85
C PRO A 76 1.66 -8.56 6.29
N THR A 77 0.84 -8.10 7.21
CA THR A 77 -0.39 -8.78 7.62
C THR A 77 -1.60 -7.99 7.15
N GLY A 78 -2.54 -8.66 6.47
CA GLY A 78 -3.82 -8.07 6.09
C GLY A 78 -4.73 -7.86 7.30
N SER A 79 -5.42 -6.72 7.36
CA SER A 79 -6.52 -6.50 8.31
C SER A 79 -7.85 -6.93 7.68
N THR A 80 -8.85 -7.19 8.54
CA THR A 80 -10.25 -7.42 8.13
C THR A 80 -10.88 -6.24 7.39
N ASP A 81 -10.30 -5.03 7.47
CA ASP A 81 -10.78 -3.78 6.85
C ASP A 81 -10.05 -3.44 5.54
N ASP A 82 -9.59 -4.42 4.79
CA ASP A 82 -8.95 -4.25 3.48
C ASP A 82 -7.70 -3.35 3.43
N LYS A 83 -7.06 -3.10 4.56
CA LYS A 83 -5.83 -2.29 4.65
C LYS A 83 -4.66 -3.13 5.11
N ILE A 84 -3.46 -2.91 4.55
CA ILE A 84 -2.23 -3.44 5.14
C ILE A 84 -2.04 -2.79 6.50
N SER A 85 -2.34 -3.54 7.55
CA SER A 85 -2.38 -2.98 8.89
C SER A 85 -1.02 -2.89 9.52
N ARG A 86 -0.20 -3.92 9.34
CA ARG A 86 1.06 -4.05 10.08
C ARG A 86 2.07 -4.88 9.29
N VAL A 87 3.34 -4.66 9.61
CA VAL A 87 4.44 -5.55 9.27
C VAL A 87 4.76 -6.34 10.52
N THR A 88 4.75 -7.66 10.42
CA THR A 88 5.06 -8.56 11.53
C THR A 88 6.40 -9.24 11.32
N GLN A 89 7.05 -9.58 12.43
CA GLN A 89 8.32 -10.27 12.47
C GLN A 89 8.11 -11.78 12.60
N LEU A 90 8.83 -12.54 11.79
CA LEU A 90 9.01 -13.98 11.93
C LEU A 90 10.49 -14.24 12.23
N SER A 91 10.78 -14.81 13.38
CA SER A 91 12.12 -15.26 13.75
C SER A 91 12.19 -16.79 13.65
N ILE A 92 13.23 -17.32 13.02
CA ILE A 92 13.37 -18.74 12.72
C ILE A 92 14.73 -19.23 13.20
N PHE A 93 14.76 -20.34 13.94
CA PHE A 93 15.97 -21.11 14.18
C PHE A 93 15.87 -22.42 13.42
N ILE A 94 16.85 -22.69 12.56
CA ILE A 94 16.89 -23.93 11.81
C ILE A 94 18.19 -24.68 12.09
N GLY A 95 18.07 -25.93 12.49
CA GLY A 95 19.15 -26.91 12.61
C GLY A 95 18.86 -28.14 11.79
N THR A 96 19.73 -29.15 11.83
CA THR A 96 19.60 -30.38 11.04
C THR A 96 18.27 -31.11 11.32
N ASN A 97 17.87 -31.20 12.58
CA ASN A 97 16.72 -32.02 13.01
C ASN A 97 15.59 -31.18 13.65
N TYR A 98 15.62 -29.86 13.54
CA TYR A 98 14.59 -29.02 14.10
C TYR A 98 14.39 -27.74 13.29
N LEU A 99 13.18 -27.25 13.34
CA LEU A 99 12.79 -25.91 12.91
C LEU A 99 11.97 -25.26 14.04
N ILE A 100 12.30 -24.03 14.39
CA ILE A 100 11.59 -23.28 15.43
C ILE A 100 11.14 -21.96 14.83
N THR A 101 9.84 -21.72 14.84
CA THR A 101 9.20 -20.49 14.39
C THR A 101 8.74 -19.67 15.59
N VAL A 102 9.03 -18.37 15.59
CA VAL A 102 8.68 -17.44 16.68
C VAL A 102 8.03 -16.20 16.08
N HIS A 103 6.78 -15.94 16.44
CA HIS A 103 5.98 -14.83 15.91
C HIS A 103 4.84 -14.41 16.86
N GLN A 104 4.12 -13.33 16.51
CA GLN A 104 3.03 -12.79 17.35
C GLN A 104 1.67 -13.52 17.15
N GLY A 105 1.60 -14.55 16.32
CA GLY A 105 0.37 -15.30 16.04
C GLY A 105 -0.52 -14.68 14.95
N ASP A 106 -0.02 -13.69 14.22
CA ASP A 106 -0.72 -12.93 13.19
C ASP A 106 -0.40 -13.36 11.76
N LEU A 107 0.56 -14.28 11.56
CA LEU A 107 0.89 -14.92 10.29
C LEU A 107 -0.07 -16.08 10.01
N LYS A 108 -1.24 -15.78 9.43
CA LYS A 108 -2.31 -16.77 9.20
C LYS A 108 -1.83 -18.04 8.47
N PRO A 109 -1.10 -17.96 7.33
CA PRO A 109 -0.66 -19.17 6.64
C PRO A 109 0.19 -20.07 7.54
N LEU A 110 1.14 -19.51 8.29
CA LEU A 110 1.99 -20.27 9.20
C LEU A 110 1.18 -20.94 10.32
N VAL A 111 0.25 -20.21 10.92
CA VAL A 111 -0.63 -20.72 11.98
C VAL A 111 -1.49 -21.88 11.46
N GLU A 112 -2.10 -21.73 10.30
CA GLU A 112 -2.94 -22.75 9.69
C GLU A 112 -2.14 -24.01 9.32
N MET A 113 -0.93 -23.84 8.75
CA MET A 113 -0.05 -24.96 8.43
C MET A 113 0.35 -25.75 9.67
N PHE A 114 0.73 -25.06 10.75
CA PHE A 114 1.07 -25.70 12.01
C PHE A 114 -0.12 -26.44 12.61
N ASP A 115 -1.28 -25.80 12.70
CA ASP A 115 -2.51 -26.38 13.25
C ASP A 115 -3.00 -27.59 12.42
N LEU A 116 -2.80 -27.57 11.11
CA LEU A 116 -3.11 -28.72 10.24
C LEU A 116 -2.15 -29.88 10.49
N CYS A 117 -0.85 -29.61 10.64
CA CYS A 117 0.15 -30.64 10.95
C CYS A 117 -0.04 -31.24 12.35
N GLN A 118 -0.59 -30.47 13.31
CA GLN A 118 -0.81 -30.92 14.68
C GLN A 118 -1.95 -31.94 14.81
N LYS A 119 -2.96 -31.88 13.91
CA LYS A 119 -4.13 -32.78 13.95
C LYS A 119 -3.75 -34.19 13.55
N ASP A 120 -4.07 -35.16 14.40
CA ASP A 120 -3.78 -36.58 14.15
C ASP A 120 -4.41 -37.15 12.87
N LYS A 121 -5.53 -36.58 12.42
CA LYS A 121 -6.22 -36.99 11.20
C LYS A 121 -5.46 -36.62 9.91
N ASN A 122 -4.47 -35.74 9.98
CA ASN A 122 -3.74 -35.21 8.83
C ASN A 122 -2.31 -35.78 8.74
N GLN A 123 -2.13 -37.07 9.01
CA GLN A 123 -0.79 -37.71 8.93
C GLN A 123 -0.15 -37.56 7.55
N GLU A 124 -0.93 -37.67 6.48
CA GLU A 124 -0.45 -37.50 5.11
C GLU A 124 0.07 -36.07 4.88
N TYR A 125 -0.67 -35.06 5.32
CA TYR A 125 -0.23 -33.65 5.23
C TYR A 125 1.05 -33.42 6.03
N ARG A 126 1.12 -33.95 7.27
CA ARG A 126 2.33 -33.90 8.09
C ARG A 126 3.52 -34.55 7.41
N GLN A 127 3.33 -35.72 6.78
CA GLN A 127 4.39 -36.41 6.06
C GLN A 127 4.87 -35.63 4.83
N VAL A 128 3.98 -34.99 4.10
CA VAL A 128 4.36 -34.10 2.97
C VAL A 128 5.19 -32.91 3.45
N MET A 129 4.80 -32.29 4.56
CA MET A 129 5.46 -31.09 5.11
C MET A 129 6.76 -31.40 5.83
N MET A 130 6.79 -32.45 6.63
CA MET A 130 7.86 -32.76 7.58
C MET A 130 8.58 -34.08 7.27
N GLY A 131 8.21 -34.77 6.20
CA GLY A 131 8.80 -36.08 5.85
C GLY A 131 10.15 -35.99 5.18
N LYS A 132 10.64 -34.77 4.88
CA LYS A 132 11.96 -34.51 4.31
C LYS A 132 12.86 -33.84 5.37
N SER A 133 13.64 -32.85 4.97
CA SER A 133 14.57 -32.11 5.83
C SER A 133 13.94 -30.90 6.50
N SER A 134 14.62 -30.35 7.52
CA SER A 134 14.26 -29.07 8.14
C SER A 134 14.32 -27.92 7.12
N GLY A 135 15.24 -27.97 6.16
CA GLY A 135 15.35 -27.00 5.07
C GLY A 135 14.13 -27.04 4.13
N TYR A 136 13.61 -28.24 3.82
CA TYR A 136 12.39 -28.36 3.02
C TYR A 136 11.15 -27.81 3.76
N LEU A 137 11.02 -28.08 5.05
CA LEU A 137 9.96 -27.50 5.87
C LEU A 137 10.06 -25.96 5.89
N LEU A 138 11.28 -25.42 6.04
CA LEU A 138 11.50 -23.97 5.99
C LEU A 138 11.11 -23.38 4.63
N HIS A 139 11.50 -24.01 3.51
CA HIS A 139 11.08 -23.63 2.18
C HIS A 139 9.55 -23.53 2.12
N THR A 140 8.85 -24.60 2.48
CA THR A 140 7.38 -24.65 2.37
C THR A 140 6.68 -23.58 3.20
N ILE A 141 7.22 -23.24 4.37
CA ILE A 141 6.69 -22.14 5.20
C ILE A 141 6.91 -20.80 4.52
N ILE A 142 8.11 -20.54 4.01
CA ILE A 142 8.43 -19.26 3.36
C ILE A 142 7.64 -19.11 2.07
N ASP A 143 7.51 -20.15 1.29
CA ASP A 143 6.72 -20.19 0.05
C ASP A 143 5.27 -19.81 0.30
N ALA A 144 4.61 -20.43 1.27
CA ALA A 144 3.24 -20.07 1.65
C ALA A 144 3.09 -18.61 2.13
N LEU A 145 4.11 -18.06 2.81
CA LEU A 145 4.10 -16.67 3.25
C LEU A 145 4.36 -15.68 2.09
N VAL A 146 5.12 -16.09 1.09
CA VAL A 146 5.35 -15.30 -0.14
C VAL A 146 4.10 -15.34 -1.04
N ASP A 147 3.40 -16.46 -1.09
CA ASP A 147 2.10 -16.55 -1.76
C ASP A 147 1.06 -15.62 -1.12
N ASP A 148 0.98 -15.58 0.22
CA ASP A 148 0.10 -14.65 0.93
C ASP A 148 0.48 -13.19 0.65
N LEU A 149 1.79 -12.88 0.59
CA LEU A 149 2.29 -11.58 0.18
C LEU A 149 1.83 -11.21 -1.24
N PHE A 150 1.83 -12.16 -2.17
CA PHE A 150 1.34 -11.95 -3.52
C PHE A 150 -0.17 -11.71 -3.55
N HIS A 151 -0.95 -12.43 -2.74
CA HIS A 151 -2.39 -12.17 -2.59
C HIS A 151 -2.69 -10.78 -2.03
N ILE A 152 -1.91 -10.33 -1.03
CA ILE A 152 -2.03 -8.97 -0.50
C ILE A 152 -1.72 -7.93 -1.58
N LEU A 153 -0.67 -8.15 -2.40
CA LEU A 153 -0.33 -7.27 -3.51
C LEU A 153 -1.46 -7.19 -4.54
N MET A 154 -2.01 -8.33 -4.97
CA MET A 154 -3.10 -8.36 -5.96
C MET A 154 -4.34 -7.58 -5.49
N LYS A 155 -4.61 -7.57 -4.19
CA LYS A 155 -5.67 -6.76 -3.61
C LYS A 155 -5.37 -5.26 -3.70
N VAL A 156 -4.10 -4.85 -3.46
CA VAL A 156 -3.66 -3.45 -3.62
C VAL A 156 -3.79 -3.01 -5.08
N ILE A 157 -3.48 -3.91 -6.03
CA ILE A 157 -3.66 -3.63 -7.47
C ILE A 157 -5.14 -3.47 -7.81
N GLY A 158 -6.03 -4.34 -7.31
CA GLY A 158 -7.48 -4.17 -7.51
C GLY A 158 -7.99 -2.82 -6.99
N ASN A 159 -7.53 -2.37 -5.83
CA ASN A 159 -7.87 -1.04 -5.31
C ASN A 159 -7.30 0.10 -6.18
N LEU A 160 -6.19 -0.13 -6.89
CA LEU A 160 -5.62 0.85 -7.84
C LEU A 160 -6.48 0.99 -9.10
N ASP A 161 -7.04 -0.14 -9.60
CA ASP A 161 -7.97 -0.14 -10.72
C ASP A 161 -9.28 0.61 -10.38
N ASP A 162 -9.80 0.45 -9.15
CA ASP A 162 -10.97 1.20 -8.67
C ASP A 162 -10.72 2.73 -8.63
N ILE A 163 -9.48 3.15 -8.36
CA ILE A 163 -9.09 4.57 -8.41
C ILE A 163 -9.09 5.10 -9.83
N GLU A 164 -8.72 4.32 -10.83
CA GLU A 164 -8.74 4.73 -12.22
C GLU A 164 -10.12 5.26 -12.61
N ASP A 165 -11.15 4.46 -12.38
CA ASP A 165 -12.54 4.83 -12.66
C ASP A 165 -12.94 6.11 -11.90
N ALA A 166 -12.54 6.22 -10.64
CA ALA A 166 -12.87 7.37 -9.81
C ALA A 166 -12.19 8.67 -10.28
N VAL A 167 -10.95 8.60 -10.78
CA VAL A 167 -10.20 9.75 -11.35
C VAL A 167 -10.92 10.29 -12.58
N TYR A 168 -11.32 9.41 -13.51
CA TYR A 168 -11.99 9.82 -14.74
C TYR A 168 -13.41 10.31 -14.51
N ASP A 169 -14.13 9.77 -13.54
CA ASP A 169 -15.46 10.24 -13.10
C ASP A 169 -15.40 11.59 -12.34
N ALA A 170 -14.21 12.14 -12.16
CA ALA A 170 -13.96 13.41 -11.47
C ALA A 170 -14.61 13.49 -10.07
N LYS A 171 -14.63 12.37 -9.34
CA LYS A 171 -15.10 12.29 -7.94
C LYS A 171 -14.20 13.11 -7.01
N THR A 172 -14.76 13.64 -5.95
CA THR A 172 -14.00 14.39 -4.95
C THR A 172 -13.40 13.43 -3.91
N GLY A 173 -12.16 13.67 -3.48
CA GLY A 173 -11.52 12.93 -2.39
C GLY A 173 -10.51 11.86 -2.81
N ILE A 174 -10.26 11.67 -4.08
CA ILE A 174 -9.36 10.67 -4.68
C ILE A 174 -7.92 10.80 -4.16
N ALA A 175 -7.43 12.02 -3.93
CA ALA A 175 -6.07 12.25 -3.43
C ALA A 175 -5.76 11.51 -2.12
N ARG A 176 -6.76 11.27 -1.26
CA ARG A 176 -6.59 10.49 -0.02
C ARG A 176 -6.43 9.00 -0.33
N GLU A 177 -7.19 8.46 -1.26
CA GLU A 177 -7.13 7.06 -1.68
C GLU A 177 -5.82 6.78 -2.39
N ILE A 178 -5.40 7.65 -3.31
CA ILE A 178 -4.07 7.62 -3.94
C ILE A 178 -2.96 7.58 -2.89
N SER A 179 -3.02 8.44 -1.87
CA SER A 179 -2.03 8.48 -0.79
C SER A 179 -2.04 7.20 0.05
N HIS A 180 -3.19 6.57 0.22
CA HIS A 180 -3.33 5.31 0.94
C HIS A 180 -2.66 4.17 0.18
N ILE A 181 -3.00 3.95 -1.09
CA ILE A 181 -2.41 2.89 -1.92
C ILE A 181 -0.90 3.08 -2.08
N ARG A 182 -0.44 4.32 -2.27
CA ARG A 182 1.00 4.61 -2.30
C ARG A 182 1.71 4.16 -1.02
N ARG A 183 1.09 4.32 0.14
CA ARG A 183 1.65 3.84 1.41
C ARG A 183 1.70 2.32 1.46
N GLU A 184 0.67 1.63 0.97
CA GLU A 184 0.63 0.17 0.92
C GLU A 184 1.72 -0.39 0.00
N ILE A 185 1.83 0.12 -1.23
CA ILE A 185 2.90 -0.22 -2.18
C ILE A 185 4.29 -0.02 -1.54
N THR A 186 4.51 1.12 -0.89
CA THR A 186 5.78 1.42 -0.21
C THR A 186 6.04 0.43 0.94
N THR A 187 5.01 0.01 1.66
CA THR A 187 5.14 -0.93 2.79
C THR A 187 5.50 -2.32 2.30
N ILE A 188 4.83 -2.85 1.26
CA ILE A 188 5.16 -4.15 0.66
C ILE A 188 6.59 -4.12 0.11
N ARG A 189 6.97 -3.08 -0.64
CA ARG A 189 8.32 -2.95 -1.20
C ARG A 189 9.40 -2.95 -0.12
N ARG A 190 9.18 -2.25 1.00
CA ARG A 190 10.12 -2.19 2.13
C ARG A 190 10.32 -3.55 2.80
N VAL A 191 9.34 -4.44 2.72
CA VAL A 191 9.43 -5.82 3.20
C VAL A 191 10.10 -6.72 2.16
N SER A 192 9.70 -6.64 0.89
CA SER A 192 10.12 -7.57 -0.16
C SER A 192 11.61 -7.44 -0.52
N ILE A 193 12.18 -6.23 -0.49
CA ILE A 193 13.62 -6.03 -0.82
C ILE A 193 14.55 -6.74 0.17
N PRO A 194 14.43 -6.58 1.50
CA PRO A 194 15.24 -7.33 2.46
C PRO A 194 14.94 -8.84 2.42
N LEU A 195 13.66 -9.23 2.22
CA LEU A 195 13.26 -10.63 2.11
C LEU A 195 14.03 -11.32 0.99
N LYS A 196 14.02 -10.77 -0.23
CA LYS A 196 14.81 -11.29 -1.37
C LYS A 196 16.29 -11.49 -1.00
N ARG A 197 16.91 -10.47 -0.37
CA ARG A 197 18.32 -10.52 0.01
C ARG A 197 18.63 -11.67 0.98
N ILE A 198 17.73 -11.87 1.95
CA ILE A 198 17.88 -12.95 2.94
C ILE A 198 17.69 -14.30 2.27
N ILE A 199 16.70 -14.49 1.41
CA ILE A 199 16.46 -15.75 0.69
C ILE A 199 17.68 -16.14 -0.12
N VAL A 200 18.28 -15.24 -0.88
CA VAL A 200 19.51 -15.48 -1.65
C VAL A 200 20.68 -15.90 -0.76
N SER A 201 20.82 -15.33 0.44
CA SER A 201 21.85 -15.74 1.39
C SER A 201 21.52 -17.10 2.01
N LEU A 202 20.26 -17.32 2.37
CA LEU A 202 19.76 -18.50 3.05
C LEU A 202 19.94 -19.77 2.21
N THR A 203 19.73 -19.70 0.89
CA THR A 203 19.94 -20.80 -0.07
C THR A 203 21.32 -21.44 0.09
N ARG A 204 22.37 -20.65 0.26
CA ARG A 204 23.76 -21.14 0.43
C ARG A 204 24.00 -21.78 1.79
N ASP A 205 23.31 -21.30 2.83
CA ASP A 205 23.55 -21.73 4.21
C ASP A 205 22.75 -22.97 4.56
N ILE A 206 21.56 -23.13 3.98
CA ILE A 206 20.72 -24.30 4.16
C ILE A 206 21.37 -25.56 3.57
N GLN A 207 22.12 -25.47 2.48
CA GLN A 207 22.86 -26.59 1.92
C GLN A 207 23.86 -27.23 2.90
N LYS A 208 24.29 -26.51 3.94
CA LYS A 208 25.18 -27.05 4.98
C LYS A 208 24.42 -27.80 6.06
N ILE A 209 23.12 -27.53 6.21
CA ILE A 209 22.25 -28.08 7.25
C ILE A 209 21.43 -29.24 6.67
N SER A 210 21.02 -29.14 5.41
CA SER A 210 20.24 -30.14 4.69
C SER A 210 21.12 -30.93 3.75
N GLU A 211 20.97 -32.26 3.72
CA GLU A 211 21.67 -33.15 2.78
C GLU A 211 21.06 -33.05 1.37
N GLU A 212 19.87 -32.47 1.23
CA GLU A 212 19.16 -32.30 -0.03
C GLU A 212 19.56 -31.01 -0.77
N ASP A 213 19.62 -31.04 -2.10
CA ASP A 213 19.77 -29.81 -2.90
C ASP A 213 18.43 -29.07 -2.96
N LEU A 214 18.31 -28.06 -2.14
CA LEU A 214 17.13 -27.20 -2.05
C LEU A 214 17.25 -25.94 -2.93
N THR A 215 18.33 -25.79 -3.70
CA THR A 215 18.57 -24.61 -4.56
C THR A 215 17.37 -24.31 -5.49
N PRO A 216 16.80 -25.30 -6.23
CA PRO A 216 15.68 -25.02 -7.12
C PRO A 216 14.44 -24.47 -6.38
N TYR A 217 14.19 -24.94 -5.16
CA TYR A 217 13.05 -24.51 -4.34
C TYR A 217 13.20 -23.06 -3.84
N PHE A 218 14.39 -22.66 -3.42
CA PHE A 218 14.64 -21.29 -2.98
C PHE A 218 14.79 -20.31 -4.16
N ASP A 219 15.24 -20.77 -5.32
CA ASP A 219 15.26 -19.97 -6.54
C ASP A 219 13.83 -19.66 -7.01
N ASP A 220 12.90 -20.60 -6.89
CA ASP A 220 11.47 -20.38 -7.16
C ASP A 220 10.87 -19.29 -6.25
N ILE A 221 11.11 -19.37 -4.93
CA ILE A 221 10.70 -18.31 -3.99
C ILE A 221 11.29 -16.96 -4.39
N LYS A 222 12.57 -16.92 -4.79
CA LYS A 222 13.22 -15.70 -5.22
C LYS A 222 12.52 -15.11 -6.46
N ASP A 223 12.18 -15.96 -7.43
CA ASP A 223 11.49 -15.54 -8.66
C ASP A 223 10.07 -15.01 -8.37
N HIS A 224 9.35 -15.62 -7.40
CA HIS A 224 8.09 -15.09 -6.91
C HIS A 224 8.25 -13.70 -6.26
N ILE A 225 9.29 -13.49 -5.45
CA ILE A 225 9.58 -12.18 -4.84
C ILE A 225 9.97 -11.15 -5.92
N ASP A 226 10.71 -11.55 -6.96
CA ASP A 226 11.04 -10.67 -8.07
C ASP A 226 9.80 -10.21 -8.81
N LYS A 227 8.86 -11.14 -9.09
CA LYS A 227 7.57 -10.80 -9.68
C LYS A 227 6.78 -9.82 -8.80
N VAL A 228 6.79 -9.99 -7.48
CA VAL A 228 6.18 -9.01 -6.54
C VAL A 228 6.83 -7.64 -6.70
N LEU A 229 8.17 -7.57 -6.76
CA LEU A 229 8.89 -6.30 -6.89
C LEU A 229 8.62 -5.60 -8.22
N ASP A 230 8.56 -6.33 -9.33
CA ASP A 230 8.28 -5.81 -10.66
C ASP A 230 6.84 -5.24 -10.71
N THR A 231 5.85 -6.00 -10.22
CA THR A 231 4.46 -5.53 -10.12
C THR A 231 4.32 -4.29 -9.23
N LEU A 232 5.09 -4.19 -8.15
CA LEU A 232 5.11 -3.00 -7.29
C LEU A 232 5.69 -1.77 -7.99
N GLU A 233 6.67 -1.93 -8.87
CA GLU A 233 7.24 -0.80 -9.61
C GLU A 233 6.22 -0.32 -10.66
N GLU A 234 5.56 -1.22 -11.40
CA GLU A 234 4.45 -0.89 -12.31
C GLU A 234 3.31 -0.15 -11.58
N ALA A 235 2.88 -0.66 -10.43
CA ALA A 235 1.84 -0.03 -9.63
C ALA A 235 2.23 1.37 -9.13
N LYS A 236 3.50 1.56 -8.79
CA LYS A 236 4.02 2.86 -8.38
C LYS A 236 4.00 3.86 -9.53
N GLU A 237 4.39 3.46 -10.73
CA GLU A 237 4.34 4.32 -11.92
C GLU A 237 2.89 4.70 -12.25
N THR A 238 1.97 3.74 -12.21
CA THR A 238 0.54 3.96 -12.45
C THR A 238 -0.06 4.96 -11.46
N ILE A 239 0.26 4.86 -10.18
CA ILE A 239 -0.27 5.78 -9.16
C ILE A 239 0.27 7.22 -9.31
N GLU A 240 1.50 7.41 -9.81
CA GLU A 240 2.01 8.75 -10.11
C GLU A 240 1.26 9.34 -11.32
N ILE A 241 0.92 8.54 -12.33
CA ILE A 241 0.09 8.97 -13.47
C ILE A 241 -1.29 9.42 -12.99
N TYR A 242 -1.95 8.64 -12.13
CA TYR A 242 -3.28 8.98 -11.60
C TYR A 242 -3.26 10.26 -10.77
N LYS A 243 -2.24 10.44 -9.94
CA LYS A 243 -2.03 11.67 -9.17
C LYS A 243 -1.90 12.90 -10.07
N ASP A 244 -1.12 12.79 -11.14
CA ASP A 244 -0.91 13.90 -12.08
C ASP A 244 -2.18 14.17 -12.89
N THR A 245 -2.93 13.15 -13.26
CA THR A 245 -4.23 13.26 -13.94
C THR A 245 -5.27 13.94 -13.05
N ASP A 246 -5.40 13.55 -11.77
CA ASP A 246 -6.31 14.19 -10.80
C ASP A 246 -5.98 15.69 -10.63
N TYR A 247 -4.68 16.02 -10.50
CA TYR A 247 -4.23 17.41 -10.44
C TYR A 247 -4.59 18.19 -11.71
N MET A 248 -4.39 17.61 -12.90
CA MET A 248 -4.73 18.21 -14.19
C MET A 248 -6.24 18.49 -14.29
N LEU A 249 -7.08 17.52 -13.97
CA LEU A 249 -8.55 17.64 -14.01
C LEU A 249 -9.06 18.67 -12.99
N SER A 250 -8.50 18.71 -11.79
CA SER A 250 -8.80 19.72 -10.78
C SER A 250 -8.44 21.13 -11.23
N THR A 251 -7.26 21.30 -11.85
CA THR A 251 -6.80 22.55 -12.42
C THR A 251 -7.71 23.01 -13.57
N GLU A 252 -8.11 22.07 -14.45
CA GLU A 252 -9.05 22.38 -15.54
C GLU A 252 -10.41 22.87 -15.02
N LYS A 253 -10.96 22.24 -13.98
CA LYS A 253 -12.19 22.68 -13.32
C LYS A 253 -12.04 24.11 -12.76
N THR A 254 -10.94 24.37 -12.06
CA THR A 254 -10.65 25.69 -11.50
C THR A 254 -10.54 26.74 -12.61
N ASN A 255 -9.83 26.46 -13.69
CA ASN A 255 -9.70 27.35 -14.81
C ASN A 255 -11.05 27.64 -15.50
N LYS A 256 -11.94 26.65 -15.62
CA LYS A 256 -13.32 26.83 -16.13
C LYS A 256 -14.12 27.78 -15.24
N ILE A 257 -14.02 27.65 -13.92
CA ILE A 257 -14.70 28.55 -12.97
C ILE A 257 -14.14 29.97 -13.11
N ILE A 258 -12.82 30.14 -13.15
CA ILE A 258 -12.19 31.45 -13.31
C ILE A 258 -12.60 32.09 -14.64
N ALA A 259 -12.59 31.34 -15.74
CA ALA A 259 -13.03 31.82 -17.03
C ALA A 259 -14.52 32.29 -17.00
N MET A 260 -15.40 31.49 -16.38
CA MET A 260 -16.82 31.86 -16.20
C MET A 260 -16.95 33.17 -15.41
N LEU A 261 -16.27 33.27 -14.26
CA LEU A 261 -16.30 34.48 -13.43
C LEU A 261 -15.75 35.69 -14.19
N THR A 262 -14.64 35.52 -14.92
CA THR A 262 -14.04 36.58 -15.73
C THR A 262 -15.04 37.10 -16.78
N VAL A 263 -15.74 36.21 -17.49
CA VAL A 263 -16.78 36.61 -18.47
C VAL A 263 -17.89 37.40 -17.78
N VAL A 264 -18.44 36.92 -16.65
CA VAL A 264 -19.51 37.59 -15.92
C VAL A 264 -19.08 38.99 -15.46
N PHE A 265 -17.89 39.11 -14.82
CA PHE A 265 -17.39 40.41 -14.39
C PHE A 265 -17.13 41.37 -15.56
N THR A 266 -16.50 40.87 -16.63
CA THR A 266 -16.19 41.72 -17.80
C THR A 266 -17.44 42.24 -18.50
N LEU A 267 -18.50 41.43 -18.59
CA LEU A 267 -19.80 41.87 -19.13
C LEU A 267 -20.51 42.89 -18.21
N SER A 268 -20.26 42.89 -16.90
CA SER A 268 -20.84 43.83 -15.94
C SER A 268 -20.17 45.20 -15.95
N ILE A 269 -18.89 45.31 -16.37
CA ILE A 269 -18.10 46.56 -16.33
C ILE A 269 -18.75 47.73 -17.07
N PRO A 270 -19.19 47.58 -18.34
CA PRO A 270 -19.77 48.72 -19.08
C PRO A 270 -21.01 49.27 -18.38
N ILE A 271 -21.88 48.37 -17.87
CA ILE A 271 -23.11 48.78 -17.17
C ILE A 271 -22.78 49.51 -15.89
N THR A 272 -21.81 48.99 -15.11
CA THR A 272 -21.38 49.57 -13.82
C THR A 272 -20.77 50.97 -14.02
N ILE A 273 -19.84 51.12 -15.00
CA ILE A 273 -19.19 52.41 -15.29
C ILE A 273 -20.22 53.45 -15.69
N ILE A 274 -21.13 53.15 -16.61
CA ILE A 274 -22.14 54.08 -17.05
C ILE A 274 -23.10 54.43 -15.89
N SER A 275 -23.57 53.46 -15.15
CA SER A 275 -24.44 53.71 -13.99
C SER A 275 -23.77 54.54 -12.89
N THR A 276 -22.48 54.31 -12.66
CA THR A 276 -21.71 55.07 -11.66
C THR A 276 -21.53 56.54 -12.10
N ILE A 277 -21.17 56.79 -13.35
CA ILE A 277 -21.00 58.16 -13.88
C ILE A 277 -22.32 58.93 -13.79
N TYR A 278 -23.45 58.32 -14.18
CA TYR A 278 -24.74 58.99 -14.10
C TYR A 278 -25.34 59.02 -12.68
N GLY A 279 -24.83 58.23 -11.77
CA GLY A 279 -25.16 58.29 -10.35
C GLY A 279 -24.42 59.36 -9.57
N MET A 280 -23.44 60.06 -10.17
CA MET A 280 -22.70 61.13 -9.55
C MET A 280 -23.58 62.40 -9.48
N ASN A 281 -23.50 63.11 -8.34
CA ASN A 281 -24.23 64.37 -8.11
C ASN A 281 -23.51 65.58 -8.70
N ILE A 282 -23.14 65.51 -10.00
CA ILE A 282 -22.45 66.54 -10.79
C ILE A 282 -23.21 66.81 -12.09
N SER A 283 -23.12 68.04 -12.58
CA SER A 283 -23.71 68.41 -13.89
C SER A 283 -22.93 67.73 -15.02
N LEU A 284 -23.50 66.66 -15.58
CA LEU A 284 -22.92 65.92 -16.70
C LEU A 284 -23.32 66.54 -18.06
N PRO A 285 -22.44 66.47 -19.08
CA PRO A 285 -22.81 66.87 -20.43
C PRO A 285 -24.03 66.06 -20.90
N GLY A 286 -25.12 66.74 -21.24
CA GLY A 286 -26.39 66.12 -21.65
C GLY A 286 -27.47 66.01 -20.58
N SER A 287 -27.22 66.43 -19.35
CA SER A 287 -28.26 66.49 -18.29
C SER A 287 -29.38 67.48 -18.65
N ASP A 288 -29.09 68.52 -19.46
CA ASP A 288 -30.06 69.60 -19.84
C ASP A 288 -30.50 69.48 -21.34
N LEU A 289 -30.55 68.25 -21.87
CA LEU A 289 -30.99 67.99 -23.25
C LEU A 289 -32.50 68.17 -23.44
N HIS A 290 -33.02 69.41 -23.23
CA HIS A 290 -34.40 69.77 -23.58
C HIS A 290 -34.68 69.67 -25.12
N GLN A 291 -33.63 69.57 -25.95
CA GLN A 291 -33.79 69.50 -27.42
C GLN A 291 -33.99 68.08 -27.95
N PHE A 292 -33.79 67.02 -27.19
CA PHE A 292 -33.90 65.64 -27.63
C PHE A 292 -34.95 64.83 -26.85
N GLN A 293 -36.05 65.46 -26.41
CA GLN A 293 -37.14 64.74 -25.75
C GLN A 293 -38.07 64.02 -26.73
N PHE A 294 -37.50 63.09 -27.51
CA PHE A 294 -38.30 62.28 -28.44
C PHE A 294 -39.20 61.23 -27.69
N LEU A 295 -38.82 60.81 -26.48
CA LEU A 295 -39.50 59.84 -25.63
C LEU A 295 -39.82 60.39 -24.22
N GLY A 296 -39.92 61.74 -24.06
CA GLY A 296 -40.18 62.42 -22.80
C GLY A 296 -38.98 62.40 -21.81
N GLU A 297 -39.28 62.48 -20.54
CA GLU A 297 -38.26 62.58 -19.45
C GLU A 297 -37.33 61.37 -19.35
N TYR A 298 -37.68 60.21 -19.92
CA TYR A 298 -36.91 58.96 -19.89
C TYR A 298 -35.93 58.81 -21.04
N THR A 299 -35.84 59.75 -21.97
CA THR A 299 -35.01 59.68 -23.20
C THR A 299 -33.57 59.33 -22.88
N THR A 300 -32.95 60.02 -21.90
CA THR A 300 -31.55 59.80 -21.49
C THR A 300 -31.35 58.41 -20.89
N LEU A 301 -32.27 57.96 -20.03
CA LEU A 301 -32.18 56.63 -19.45
C LEU A 301 -32.26 55.54 -20.51
N ILE A 302 -33.17 55.67 -21.47
CA ILE A 302 -33.33 54.69 -22.57
C ILE A 302 -32.09 54.64 -23.45
N LEU A 303 -31.49 55.81 -23.74
CA LEU A 303 -30.28 55.89 -24.56
C LEU A 303 -29.07 55.26 -23.89
N ILE A 304 -28.89 55.47 -22.56
CA ILE A 304 -27.83 54.82 -21.77
C ILE A 304 -28.04 53.33 -21.71
N MET A 305 -29.24 52.85 -21.48
CA MET A 305 -29.53 51.39 -21.48
C MET A 305 -29.25 50.79 -22.85
N LEU A 306 -29.58 51.45 -23.92
CA LEU A 306 -29.38 50.93 -25.29
C LEU A 306 -27.85 50.84 -25.61
N ILE A 307 -27.08 51.88 -25.27
CA ILE A 307 -25.62 51.88 -25.41
C ILE A 307 -25.00 50.76 -24.59
N SER A 308 -25.40 50.60 -23.34
CA SER A 308 -24.90 49.55 -22.46
C SER A 308 -25.19 48.17 -23.02
N ILE A 309 -26.39 47.92 -23.51
CA ILE A 309 -26.80 46.62 -24.16
C ILE A 309 -25.96 46.36 -25.43
N VAL A 310 -25.74 47.38 -26.26
CA VAL A 310 -24.92 47.21 -27.50
C VAL A 310 -23.48 46.84 -27.14
N ILE A 311 -22.84 47.58 -26.20
CA ILE A 311 -21.47 47.30 -25.79
C ILE A 311 -21.38 45.89 -25.21
N THR A 312 -22.26 45.53 -24.28
CA THR A 312 -22.30 44.19 -23.68
C THR A 312 -22.55 43.11 -24.73
N GLY A 313 -23.42 43.36 -25.71
CA GLY A 313 -23.69 42.44 -26.82
C GLY A 313 -22.46 42.22 -27.71
N ILE A 314 -21.72 43.28 -28.06
CA ILE A 314 -20.47 43.18 -28.80
C ILE A 314 -19.44 42.35 -28.02
N MET A 315 -19.29 42.61 -26.74
CA MET A 315 -18.38 41.87 -25.88
C MET A 315 -18.77 40.39 -25.80
N PHE A 316 -20.05 40.09 -25.61
CA PHE A 316 -20.57 38.72 -25.57
C PHE A 316 -20.28 37.97 -26.91
N ILE A 317 -20.51 38.62 -28.06
CA ILE A 317 -20.21 38.02 -29.36
C ILE A 317 -18.70 37.79 -29.53
N SER A 318 -17.87 38.72 -29.03
CA SER A 318 -16.42 38.59 -29.05
C SER A 318 -15.93 37.40 -28.21
N PHE A 319 -16.42 37.23 -26.98
CA PHE A 319 -16.09 36.08 -26.13
C PHE A 319 -16.55 34.76 -26.76
N ARG A 320 -17.71 34.75 -27.40
CA ARG A 320 -18.19 33.59 -28.14
C ARG A 320 -17.28 33.24 -29.31
N ARG A 321 -16.82 34.23 -30.11
CA ARG A 321 -15.90 34.03 -31.21
C ARG A 321 -14.50 33.57 -30.80
N LEU A 322 -14.01 34.05 -29.66
CA LEU A 322 -12.75 33.63 -29.05
C LEU A 322 -12.82 32.24 -28.41
N GLY A 323 -14.00 31.59 -28.39
CA GLY A 323 -14.16 30.26 -27.87
C GLY A 323 -14.27 30.18 -26.33
N TRP A 324 -14.32 31.30 -25.62
CA TRP A 324 -14.44 31.33 -24.18
C TRP A 324 -15.81 30.87 -23.65
N LEU A 325 -16.84 31.02 -24.47
CA LEU A 325 -18.23 30.58 -24.18
C LEU A 325 -18.64 29.31 -24.95
N ALA A 326 -17.79 28.78 -25.86
CA ALA A 326 -18.20 27.78 -26.86
C ALA A 326 -17.74 26.35 -26.58
N ARG A 327 -17.30 25.97 -25.37
CA ARG A 327 -17.12 24.56 -25.03
C ARG A 327 -18.13 24.15 -23.95
N ARG A 328 -19.03 23.25 -24.35
CA ARG A 328 -20.09 22.59 -23.57
C ARG A 328 -19.79 22.54 -22.07
N ILE A 329 -20.72 23.12 -21.30
CA ILE A 329 -20.95 22.77 -19.91
C ILE A 329 -21.30 21.29 -19.83
#